data_823d6f65715d79c7c6a445e3b25e0340
#
_entry.id   823d6f65715d79c7c6a445e3b25e0340
#
_cell.length_a   1.000
_cell.length_b   1.000
_cell.length_c   1.000
_cell.angle_alpha   90.00
_cell.angle_beta   90.00
_cell.angle_gamma   90.00
#
_symmetry.space_group_name_H-M   'P 1'
#
loop_
_entity.id
_entity.type
_entity.pdbx_description
1 polymer ?
#
loop_
_entity_poly.entity_id
_entity_poly.type
_entity_poly.pdbx_seq_one_letter_code
_entity_poly.pdbx_strand_id
1 'polypeptide(L)'
;LLKKFAVLALVALTATVSASAPRADTGPDFLLPDLRQAPPGCAGGSSGELPLCTAWDVCPVIDPAAPNGRCVAPSVAKAVRLRFTSAEENVGDGPLVLYGRRESTQQATMTVRQALRTGTDGSIPGGYRAAQRATGAFTYYEPALAHQHWHLMNFEHFALVSRQGKTVVTDRKNGFCLGDRFEVHDAGRLAHVPGDTGPDADLAATLRENMCRHHEPTALEVLEGISVGSGDDYKFTVDFQWLDITRVPTGTYDLVNTVNADRTLLETNYRNNSSAVAMSISWPQGMPEPGGTVPAAPIVRLLRSCPGQPRCA
;
A
#
# COMPACT_ATOMS: atom_id res chain seq x y z
N LEU A 1 -48.98 -10.51 71.55
CA LEU A 1 -47.52 -10.25 71.83
C LEU A 1 -46.74 -10.65 70.56
N LEU A 2 -46.46 -9.64 69.72
CA LEU A 2 -45.61 -9.83 68.52
C LEU A 2 -44.20 -9.34 68.87
N LYS A 3 -43.22 -10.27 68.80
CA LYS A 3 -41.81 -9.88 68.90
C LYS A 3 -41.30 -9.55 67.48
N LYS A 4 -40.87 -8.30 67.30
CA LYS A 4 -40.16 -7.86 66.08
C LYS A 4 -38.67 -8.23 66.18
N PHE A 5 -38.19 -9.05 65.27
CA PHE A 5 -36.75 -9.24 65.09
C PHE A 5 -36.23 -8.25 64.04
N ALA A 6 -35.29 -7.43 64.45
CA ALA A 6 -34.56 -6.53 63.58
C ALA A 6 -33.34 -7.32 63.02
N VAL A 7 -33.26 -7.47 61.70
CA VAL A 7 -32.09 -8.03 61.03
C VAL A 7 -31.17 -6.89 60.60
N LEU A 8 -30.00 -6.83 61.21
CA LEU A 8 -28.93 -5.89 60.83
C LEU A 8 -28.20 -6.50 59.62
N ALA A 9 -28.32 -5.87 58.46
CA ALA A 9 -27.54 -6.24 57.28
C ALA A 9 -26.18 -5.53 57.34
N LEU A 10 -25.12 -6.28 57.51
CA LEU A 10 -23.73 -5.80 57.43
C LEU A 10 -23.34 -5.75 55.94
N VAL A 11 -23.20 -4.54 55.40
CA VAL A 11 -22.66 -4.33 54.04
C VAL A 11 -21.14 -4.28 54.16
N ALA A 12 -20.50 -5.37 53.72
CA ALA A 12 -19.05 -5.41 53.57
C ALA A 12 -18.65 -4.70 52.25
N LEU A 13 -18.03 -3.53 52.37
CA LEU A 13 -17.40 -2.83 51.24
C LEU A 13 -16.08 -3.53 50.93
N THR A 14 -16.05 -4.35 49.89
CA THR A 14 -14.81 -4.91 49.31
C THR A 14 -14.21 -3.86 48.38
N ALA A 15 -13.16 -3.18 48.80
CA ALA A 15 -12.33 -2.36 47.95
C ALA A 15 -11.54 -3.26 47.02
N THR A 16 -11.94 -3.32 45.74
CA THR A 16 -11.13 -3.93 44.69
C THR A 16 -9.96 -3.02 44.36
N VAL A 17 -8.79 -3.33 44.88
CA VAL A 17 -7.53 -2.74 44.40
C VAL A 17 -7.27 -3.33 43.02
N SER A 18 -7.55 -2.53 41.97
CA SER A 18 -7.10 -2.85 40.63
C SER A 18 -5.58 -2.75 40.59
N ALA A 19 -4.90 -3.87 40.72
CA ALA A 19 -3.48 -3.97 40.42
C ALA A 19 -3.33 -3.71 38.92
N SER A 20 -2.77 -2.56 38.58
CA SER A 20 -2.29 -2.30 37.21
C SER A 20 -1.29 -3.40 36.86
N ALA A 21 -1.56 -4.19 35.82
CA ALA A 21 -0.60 -5.14 35.34
C ALA A 21 0.72 -4.41 35.06
N PRO A 22 1.88 -4.97 35.41
CA PRO A 22 3.15 -4.36 35.10
C PRO A 22 3.20 -4.19 33.58
N ARG A 23 3.40 -2.94 33.13
CA ARG A 23 3.69 -2.62 31.73
C ARG A 23 4.93 -3.42 31.39
N ALA A 24 4.83 -4.35 30.43
CA ALA A 24 5.99 -5.05 29.92
C ALA A 24 7.02 -3.99 29.56
N ASP A 25 8.25 -4.19 30.00
CA ASP A 25 9.40 -3.36 29.65
C ASP A 25 9.52 -3.40 28.13
N THR A 26 8.85 -2.45 27.48
CA THR A 26 8.91 -2.28 26.05
C THR A 26 10.29 -1.74 25.79
N GLY A 27 11.11 -2.49 25.07
CA GLY A 27 12.43 -2.04 24.59
C GLY A 27 12.38 -0.60 24.03
N PRO A 28 13.46 -0.09 23.46
CA PRO A 28 13.56 1.32 23.10
C PRO A 28 12.30 1.78 22.35
N ASP A 29 11.75 2.93 22.74
CA ASP A 29 10.59 3.53 22.07
C ASP A 29 10.96 3.79 20.61
N PHE A 30 10.42 2.98 19.70
CA PHE A 30 10.63 3.14 18.28
C PHE A 30 9.62 4.14 17.72
N LEU A 31 10.08 5.05 16.90
CA LEU A 31 9.23 5.83 16.01
C LEU A 31 8.95 4.98 14.77
N LEU A 32 7.69 4.65 14.56
CA LEU A 32 7.26 3.74 13.52
C LEU A 32 6.60 4.50 12.35
N PRO A 33 6.67 3.96 11.13
CA PRO A 33 5.84 4.45 10.04
C PRO A 33 4.35 4.21 10.32
N ASP A 34 3.51 4.95 9.62
CA ASP A 34 2.07 4.75 9.48
C ASP A 34 1.75 4.88 7.99
N LEU A 35 1.53 3.75 7.32
CA LEU A 35 1.29 3.71 5.88
C LEU A 35 -0.17 4.00 5.60
N ARG A 36 -0.42 5.09 4.86
CA ARG A 36 -1.76 5.48 4.45
C ARG A 36 -1.93 5.28 2.96
N GLN A 37 -2.93 4.49 2.57
CA GLN A 37 -3.21 4.23 1.17
C GLN A 37 -4.10 5.32 0.57
N ALA A 38 -3.71 5.91 -0.54
CA ALA A 38 -4.59 6.76 -1.33
C ALA A 38 -5.62 5.92 -2.12
N PRO A 39 -6.82 6.45 -2.40
CA PRO A 39 -7.77 5.78 -3.26
C PRO A 39 -7.22 5.56 -4.67
N PRO A 40 -7.49 4.41 -5.32
CA PRO A 40 -7.01 4.13 -6.67
C PRO A 40 -7.39 5.23 -7.69
N GLY A 41 -6.41 5.64 -8.50
CA GLY A 41 -6.57 6.73 -9.46
C GLY A 41 -6.38 8.13 -8.90
N CYS A 42 -6.13 8.28 -7.60
CA CYS A 42 -5.81 9.53 -6.93
C CYS A 42 -4.29 9.58 -6.74
N ALA A 43 -3.58 10.22 -7.65
CA ALA A 43 -2.13 10.38 -7.59
C ALA A 43 -1.70 11.45 -6.58
N GLY A 44 -0.45 11.37 -6.10
CA GLY A 44 0.20 12.45 -5.37
C GLY A 44 -0.39 12.79 -4.02
N GLY A 45 -0.83 11.77 -3.23
CA GLY A 45 -1.29 12.00 -1.86
C GLY A 45 -2.57 12.82 -1.77
N SER A 46 -3.45 12.62 -2.70
CA SER A 46 -4.71 13.35 -2.71
C SER A 46 -5.56 13.02 -1.49
N SER A 47 -6.33 14.01 -1.02
CA SER A 47 -7.37 13.82 0.00
C SER A 47 -8.47 12.83 -0.41
N GLY A 48 -8.38 12.26 -1.61
CA GLY A 48 -9.36 11.31 -2.16
C GLY A 48 -10.62 11.95 -2.72
N GLU A 49 -10.60 13.23 -3.02
CA GLU A 49 -11.72 13.88 -3.69
C GLU A 49 -11.82 13.42 -5.14
N LEU A 50 -12.96 12.87 -5.55
CA LEU A 50 -13.18 12.30 -6.88
C LEU A 50 -12.73 13.20 -8.05
N PRO A 51 -12.96 14.51 -8.04
CA PRO A 51 -12.49 15.38 -9.11
C PRO A 51 -10.97 15.37 -9.30
N LEU A 52 -10.20 14.99 -8.27
CA LEU A 52 -8.74 14.88 -8.31
C LEU A 52 -8.25 13.48 -8.69
N CYS A 53 -9.13 12.45 -8.59
CA CYS A 53 -8.81 11.07 -8.89
C CYS A 53 -8.98 10.78 -10.39
N THR A 54 -8.14 11.39 -11.23
CA THR A 54 -8.22 11.32 -12.70
C THR A 54 -7.12 10.45 -13.34
N ALA A 55 -6.22 9.90 -12.54
CA ALA A 55 -5.07 9.13 -13.01
C ALA A 55 -5.43 7.66 -13.23
N TRP A 56 -6.35 7.39 -14.16
CA TRP A 56 -6.79 6.06 -14.55
C TRP A 56 -7.37 6.05 -15.97
N ASP A 57 -7.44 4.86 -16.59
CA ASP A 57 -8.14 4.68 -17.87
C ASP A 57 -8.65 3.25 -18.06
N VAL A 58 -9.37 3.05 -19.17
CA VAL A 58 -9.78 1.75 -19.70
C VAL A 58 -9.02 1.49 -20.98
N CYS A 59 -8.18 0.45 -20.98
CA CYS A 59 -7.24 0.16 -22.04
C CYS A 59 -7.50 -1.23 -22.67
N PRO A 60 -8.19 -1.31 -23.83
CA PRO A 60 -8.25 -2.54 -24.60
C PRO A 60 -6.85 -2.89 -25.16
N VAL A 61 -6.42 -4.16 -25.04
CA VAL A 61 -5.09 -4.64 -25.46
C VAL A 61 -5.19 -5.89 -26.31
N ILE A 62 -4.19 -6.09 -27.20
CA ILE A 62 -4.11 -7.28 -28.05
C ILE A 62 -3.59 -8.48 -27.25
N ASP A 63 -2.53 -8.29 -26.47
CA ASP A 63 -1.91 -9.34 -25.67
C ASP A 63 -2.33 -9.21 -24.20
N PRO A 64 -3.17 -10.12 -23.71
CA PRO A 64 -3.58 -10.10 -22.30
C PRO A 64 -2.44 -10.47 -21.32
N ALA A 65 -1.34 -11.05 -21.80
CA ALA A 65 -0.21 -11.48 -20.98
C ALA A 65 0.90 -10.41 -20.86
N ALA A 66 0.94 -9.43 -21.78
CA ALA A 66 1.97 -8.40 -21.77
C ALA A 66 1.95 -7.61 -20.47
N PRO A 67 3.09 -7.31 -19.84
CA PRO A 67 3.17 -6.48 -18.62
C PRO A 67 2.55 -5.10 -18.82
N ASN A 68 2.90 -4.48 -19.97
CA ASN A 68 2.33 -3.23 -20.44
C ASN A 68 1.93 -3.40 -21.90
N GLY A 69 0.71 -3.03 -22.23
CA GLY A 69 0.17 -3.14 -23.58
C GLY A 69 -0.28 -1.77 -24.08
N ARG A 70 0.08 -1.47 -25.34
CA ARG A 70 -0.51 -0.30 -26.00
C ARG A 70 -2.02 -0.47 -26.11
N CYS A 71 -2.77 0.55 -25.75
CA CYS A 71 -4.21 0.58 -25.96
C CYS A 71 -4.52 0.59 -27.46
N VAL A 72 -5.46 -0.24 -27.88
CA VAL A 72 -5.88 -0.41 -29.27
C VAL A 72 -7.40 -0.24 -29.42
N ALA A 73 -7.89 -0.21 -30.65
CA ALA A 73 -9.32 -0.24 -30.90
C ALA A 73 -9.94 -1.55 -30.35
N PRO A 74 -11.15 -1.50 -29.74
CA PRO A 74 -11.79 -2.69 -29.18
C PRO A 74 -11.91 -3.85 -30.16
N SER A 75 -12.23 -3.59 -31.43
CA SER A 75 -12.42 -4.60 -32.47
C SER A 75 -11.23 -5.54 -32.73
N VAL A 76 -10.01 -5.14 -32.34
CA VAL A 76 -8.79 -5.96 -32.41
C VAL A 76 -8.27 -6.41 -31.04
N ALA A 77 -8.86 -5.91 -29.97
CA ALA A 77 -8.44 -6.23 -28.62
C ALA A 77 -8.89 -7.64 -28.18
N LYS A 78 -8.10 -8.28 -27.33
CA LYS A 78 -8.39 -9.58 -26.71
C LYS A 78 -8.68 -9.48 -25.22
N ALA A 79 -8.28 -8.37 -24.59
CA ALA A 79 -8.55 -8.10 -23.19
C ALA A 79 -8.78 -6.61 -22.97
N VAL A 80 -9.37 -6.28 -21.81
CA VAL A 80 -9.60 -4.92 -21.36
C VAL A 80 -9.02 -4.76 -19.97
N ARG A 81 -8.13 -3.79 -19.82
CA ARG A 81 -7.50 -3.44 -18.56
C ARG A 81 -8.13 -2.17 -17.97
N LEU A 82 -8.41 -2.21 -16.70
CA LEU A 82 -8.61 -1.02 -15.89
C LEU A 82 -7.26 -0.66 -15.29
N ARG A 83 -6.66 0.43 -15.79
CA ARG A 83 -5.37 0.93 -15.32
C ARG A 83 -5.62 2.09 -14.38
N PHE A 84 -4.87 2.17 -13.28
CA PHE A 84 -5.00 3.24 -12.28
C PHE A 84 -3.69 3.47 -11.56
N THR A 85 -3.41 4.72 -11.22
CA THR A 85 -2.30 5.09 -10.35
C THR A 85 -2.60 4.62 -8.93
N SER A 86 -1.60 4.03 -8.28
CA SER A 86 -1.59 3.83 -6.83
C SER A 86 -0.65 4.84 -6.18
N ALA A 87 -0.95 5.22 -4.96
CA ALA A 87 -0.08 6.06 -4.15
C ALA A 87 -0.25 5.70 -2.67
N GLU A 88 0.85 5.59 -1.97
CA GLU A 88 0.91 5.36 -0.54
C GLU A 88 1.78 6.42 0.14
N GLU A 89 1.46 6.72 1.37
CA GLU A 89 2.04 7.79 2.16
C GLU A 89 2.54 7.26 3.49
N ASN A 90 3.60 7.84 4.03
CA ASN A 90 4.02 7.63 5.40
C ASN A 90 3.63 8.85 6.25
N VAL A 91 2.61 8.68 7.09
CA VAL A 91 2.10 9.71 8.01
C VAL A 91 2.42 9.40 9.48
N GLY A 92 3.34 8.48 9.71
CA GLY A 92 3.77 8.04 11.04
C GLY A 92 4.75 8.97 11.74
N ASP A 93 5.30 8.47 12.83
CA ASP A 93 6.30 9.17 13.62
C ASP A 93 7.73 8.83 13.20
N GLY A 94 7.93 7.78 12.42
CA GLY A 94 9.23 7.34 11.90
C GLY A 94 9.19 6.97 10.42
N PRO A 95 10.36 6.98 9.76
CA PRO A 95 10.45 6.58 8.37
C PRO A 95 10.22 5.07 8.19
N LEU A 96 9.67 4.68 7.04
CA LEU A 96 9.80 3.33 6.55
C LEU A 96 11.20 3.18 5.94
N VAL A 97 12.02 2.28 6.50
CA VAL A 97 13.37 2.00 5.98
C VAL A 97 13.57 0.50 5.89
N LEU A 98 13.86 0.03 4.70
CA LEU A 98 13.97 -1.38 4.37
C LEU A 98 15.32 -1.65 3.69
N TYR A 99 16.01 -2.68 4.15
CA TYR A 99 17.22 -3.17 3.52
C TYR A 99 17.01 -4.58 3.00
N GLY A 100 17.11 -4.76 1.69
CA GLY A 100 17.17 -6.06 1.04
C GLY A 100 18.63 -6.53 0.95
N ARG A 101 18.87 -7.83 1.15
CA ARG A 101 20.19 -8.44 0.98
C ARG A 101 20.09 -9.89 0.50
N ARG A 102 21.03 -10.27 -0.36
CA ARG A 102 21.33 -11.65 -0.75
C ARG A 102 22.83 -11.94 -0.61
N GLU A 103 23.19 -13.19 -0.37
CA GLU A 103 24.57 -13.59 -0.15
C GLU A 103 25.34 -13.79 -1.46
N SER A 104 24.65 -14.05 -2.57
CA SER A 104 25.26 -14.22 -3.87
C SER A 104 24.31 -13.84 -5.01
N THR A 105 24.87 -13.60 -6.19
CA THR A 105 24.12 -13.28 -7.40
C THR A 105 23.31 -14.45 -7.98
N GLN A 106 23.54 -15.69 -7.50
CA GLN A 106 22.73 -16.86 -7.86
C GLN A 106 21.38 -16.88 -7.14
N GLN A 107 21.23 -16.14 -6.04
CA GLN A 107 19.94 -15.98 -5.38
C GLN A 107 19.11 -14.96 -6.16
N ALA A 108 17.92 -15.37 -6.63
CA ALA A 108 17.04 -14.51 -7.41
C ALA A 108 16.40 -13.40 -6.58
N THR A 109 16.31 -13.57 -5.26
CA THR A 109 15.65 -12.63 -4.33
C THR A 109 16.58 -12.20 -3.22
N MET A 110 16.28 -11.07 -2.59
CA MET A 110 16.91 -10.63 -1.35
C MET A 110 15.91 -10.77 -0.21
N THR A 111 16.34 -11.19 0.96
CA THR A 111 15.58 -11.10 2.19
C THR A 111 15.57 -9.66 2.70
N VAL A 112 14.46 -9.23 3.29
CA VAL A 112 14.26 -7.84 3.71
C VAL A 112 14.24 -7.72 5.24
N ARG A 113 14.92 -6.71 5.75
CA ARG A 113 14.86 -6.29 7.15
C ARG A 113 14.41 -4.84 7.24
N GLN A 114 13.59 -4.53 8.25
CA GLN A 114 13.15 -3.18 8.54
C GLN A 114 14.07 -2.56 9.60
N ALA A 115 14.59 -1.39 9.31
CA ALA A 115 15.30 -0.56 10.25
C ALA A 115 14.30 0.37 10.95
N LEU A 116 14.37 0.42 12.27
CA LEU A 116 13.46 1.20 13.10
C LEU A 116 14.22 2.36 13.74
N ARG A 117 13.66 3.56 13.68
CA ARG A 117 14.22 4.73 14.34
C ARG A 117 13.99 4.62 15.86
N THR A 118 15.03 4.81 16.64
CA THR A 118 14.96 4.76 18.10
C THR A 118 14.77 6.18 18.66
N GLY A 119 13.58 6.50 19.16
CA GLY A 119 13.26 7.82 19.73
C GLY A 119 13.49 9.00 18.77
N THR A 120 13.29 10.23 19.26
CA THR A 120 13.46 11.46 18.47
C THR A 120 14.92 11.81 18.18
N ASP A 121 15.82 11.43 19.09
CA ASP A 121 17.26 11.69 19.00
C ASP A 121 18.05 10.47 18.51
N GLY A 122 17.34 9.37 18.25
CA GLY A 122 17.93 8.11 17.85
C GLY A 122 18.40 8.09 16.41
N SER A 123 19.38 7.26 16.14
CA SER A 123 19.84 6.98 14.79
C SER A 123 18.93 5.96 14.11
N ILE A 124 18.86 6.05 12.80
CA ILE A 124 18.30 5.00 11.94
C ILE A 124 19.42 4.06 11.59
N PRO A 125 19.30 2.73 11.84
CA PRO A 125 20.35 1.80 11.50
C PRO A 125 20.69 1.82 10.00
N GLY A 126 21.97 1.98 9.69
CA GLY A 126 22.48 2.03 8.33
C GLY A 126 22.85 0.63 7.81
N GLY A 127 21.95 -0.02 7.09
CA GLY A 127 22.21 -1.27 6.38
C GLY A 127 21.55 -2.51 6.99
N TYR A 128 21.52 -3.58 6.20
CA TYR A 128 20.80 -4.83 6.49
C TYR A 128 21.17 -5.46 7.83
N ARG A 129 22.46 -5.49 8.18
CA ARG A 129 22.93 -6.18 9.40
C ARG A 129 22.56 -5.45 10.68
N ALA A 130 22.46 -4.12 10.61
CA ALA A 130 22.09 -3.28 11.75
C ALA A 130 20.57 -3.17 11.92
N ALA A 131 19.79 -3.45 10.87
CA ALA A 131 18.33 -3.39 10.91
C ALA A 131 17.77 -4.39 11.93
N GLN A 132 16.87 -3.92 12.80
CA GLN A 132 16.44 -4.67 13.99
C GLN A 132 15.44 -5.78 13.69
N ARG A 133 14.59 -5.61 12.65
CA ARG A 133 13.46 -6.50 12.41
C ARG A 133 13.58 -7.28 11.09
N ALA A 134 13.48 -8.61 11.16
CA ALA A 134 13.20 -9.44 9.99
C ALA A 134 11.71 -9.31 9.63
N THR A 135 11.40 -9.05 8.37
CA THR A 135 10.02 -8.77 7.92
C THR A 135 9.29 -9.99 7.37
N GLY A 136 10.01 -10.95 6.81
CA GLY A 136 9.43 -12.00 5.97
C GLY A 136 9.16 -11.54 4.53
N ALA A 137 9.26 -10.26 4.23
CA ALA A 137 9.21 -9.73 2.86
C ALA A 137 10.50 -10.04 2.11
N PHE A 138 10.45 -9.92 0.79
CA PHE A 138 11.60 -10.10 -0.08
C PHE A 138 11.57 -9.10 -1.24
N THR A 139 12.73 -8.85 -1.84
CA THR A 139 12.83 -8.08 -3.10
C THR A 139 13.20 -9.00 -4.25
N TYR A 140 12.76 -8.64 -5.44
CA TYR A 140 13.04 -9.30 -6.72
C TYR A 140 13.44 -8.28 -7.75
N TYR A 141 14.42 -8.60 -8.60
CA TYR A 141 14.79 -7.72 -9.71
C TYR A 141 13.80 -7.86 -10.85
N GLU A 142 13.06 -6.77 -11.16
CA GLU A 142 12.12 -6.74 -12.28
C GLU A 142 12.85 -6.36 -13.57
N PRO A 143 12.96 -7.27 -14.53
CA PRO A 143 13.72 -7.04 -15.76
C PRO A 143 12.93 -6.30 -16.85
N ALA A 144 11.63 -6.03 -16.65
CA ALA A 144 10.82 -5.31 -17.63
C ALA A 144 11.41 -3.92 -17.91
N LEU A 145 11.37 -3.49 -19.19
CA LEU A 145 12.08 -2.29 -19.65
C LEU A 145 11.71 -1.00 -18.91
N ALA A 146 10.48 -0.92 -18.40
CA ALA A 146 10.02 0.24 -17.65
C ALA A 146 10.48 0.22 -16.17
N HIS A 147 11.10 -0.87 -15.72
CA HIS A 147 11.53 -1.08 -14.34
C HIS A 147 13.04 -1.25 -14.25
N GLN A 148 13.57 -2.42 -14.56
CA GLN A 148 15.01 -2.77 -14.49
C GLN A 148 15.65 -2.43 -13.14
N HIS A 149 14.91 -2.62 -12.04
CA HIS A 149 15.32 -2.35 -10.67
C HIS A 149 14.76 -3.40 -9.69
N TRP A 150 15.19 -3.34 -8.44
CA TRP A 150 14.68 -4.23 -7.39
C TRP A 150 13.33 -3.74 -6.87
N HIS A 151 12.41 -4.66 -6.68
CA HIS A 151 11.05 -4.44 -6.18
C HIS A 151 10.85 -5.10 -4.83
N LEU A 152 10.34 -4.37 -3.86
CA LEU A 152 9.72 -4.94 -2.67
C LEU A 152 8.44 -5.66 -3.07
N MET A 153 8.40 -6.97 -2.80
CA MET A 153 7.25 -7.79 -3.20
C MET A 153 6.14 -7.77 -2.14
N ASN A 154 4.89 -7.95 -2.60
CA ASN A 154 3.69 -7.99 -1.76
C ASN A 154 3.46 -6.72 -0.93
N PHE A 155 3.92 -5.57 -1.42
CA PHE A 155 3.77 -4.30 -0.72
C PHE A 155 2.35 -3.74 -0.84
N GLU A 156 1.78 -3.73 -2.04
CA GLU A 156 0.39 -3.35 -2.28
C GLU A 156 -0.39 -4.49 -2.94
N HIS A 157 -1.70 -4.53 -2.65
CA HIS A 157 -2.66 -5.44 -3.27
C HIS A 157 -3.85 -4.69 -3.83
N PHE A 158 -4.18 -4.96 -5.09
CA PHE A 158 -5.34 -4.42 -5.76
C PHE A 158 -6.43 -5.47 -5.91
N ALA A 159 -7.67 -5.07 -5.68
CA ALA A 159 -8.81 -5.96 -5.88
C ALA A 159 -10.03 -5.20 -6.42
N LEU A 160 -10.78 -5.85 -7.29
CA LEU A 160 -12.12 -5.43 -7.65
C LEU A 160 -13.12 -6.29 -6.87
N VAL A 161 -13.94 -5.65 -6.04
CA VAL A 161 -14.83 -6.32 -5.08
C VAL A 161 -16.29 -5.97 -5.42
N SER A 162 -17.15 -6.99 -5.52
CA SER A 162 -18.56 -6.79 -5.78
C SER A 162 -19.27 -6.18 -4.57
N ARG A 163 -20.51 -5.67 -4.79
CA ARG A 163 -21.37 -5.16 -3.71
C ARG A 163 -21.59 -6.19 -2.59
N GLN A 164 -21.58 -7.47 -2.90
CA GLN A 164 -21.75 -8.57 -1.93
C GLN A 164 -20.45 -8.88 -1.18
N GLY A 165 -19.35 -8.17 -1.41
CA GLY A 165 -18.08 -8.39 -0.76
C GLY A 165 -17.24 -9.53 -1.36
N LYS A 166 -17.62 -10.04 -2.53
CA LYS A 166 -16.85 -11.07 -3.23
C LYS A 166 -15.76 -10.41 -4.09
N THR A 167 -14.52 -10.81 -3.92
CA THR A 167 -13.43 -10.44 -4.84
C THR A 167 -13.69 -11.04 -6.21
N VAL A 168 -13.72 -10.21 -7.23
CA VAL A 168 -13.99 -10.57 -8.63
C VAL A 168 -12.68 -10.69 -9.41
N VAL A 169 -11.76 -9.75 -9.17
CA VAL A 169 -10.44 -9.70 -9.79
C VAL A 169 -9.42 -9.29 -8.74
N THR A 170 -8.23 -9.88 -8.80
CA THR A 170 -7.05 -9.46 -8.05
C THR A 170 -5.95 -9.02 -9.00
N ASP A 171 -4.96 -8.35 -8.47
CA ASP A 171 -3.82 -7.81 -9.20
C ASP A 171 -2.85 -8.88 -9.74
N ARG A 172 -1.96 -8.39 -10.57
CA ARG A 172 -0.73 -9.05 -11.00
C ARG A 172 0.50 -8.19 -10.74
N LYS A 173 0.36 -7.11 -9.98
CA LYS A 173 1.46 -6.22 -9.64
C LYS A 173 2.52 -7.00 -8.86
N ASN A 174 3.75 -6.97 -9.35
CA ASN A 174 4.84 -7.80 -8.84
C ASN A 174 5.74 -7.07 -7.84
N GLY A 175 5.38 -5.90 -7.36
CA GLY A 175 6.13 -5.17 -6.37
C GLY A 175 6.44 -3.73 -6.74
N PHE A 176 7.18 -3.05 -5.87
CA PHE A 176 7.39 -1.61 -5.90
C PHE A 176 8.84 -1.27 -5.56
N CYS A 177 9.37 -0.21 -6.17
CA CYS A 177 10.62 0.43 -5.79
C CYS A 177 10.28 1.67 -4.96
N LEU A 178 10.42 1.57 -3.64
CA LEU A 178 9.97 2.62 -2.73
C LEU A 178 10.97 3.77 -2.63
N GLY A 179 10.43 4.99 -2.67
CA GLY A 179 11.17 6.23 -2.50
C GLY A 179 10.26 7.42 -2.22
N ASP A 180 10.85 8.57 -1.94
CA ASP A 180 10.11 9.82 -1.74
C ASP A 180 9.80 10.46 -3.10
N ARG A 181 8.58 10.28 -3.62
CA ARG A 181 8.16 10.75 -4.94
C ARG A 181 7.29 12.01 -4.88
N PHE A 182 6.60 12.22 -3.77
CA PHE A 182 5.78 13.41 -3.55
C PHE A 182 5.70 13.74 -2.04
N GLU A 183 5.36 14.99 -1.73
CA GLU A 183 5.05 15.43 -0.37
C GLU A 183 3.58 15.17 -0.05
N VAL A 184 3.31 14.64 1.14
CA VAL A 184 1.96 14.38 1.63
C VAL A 184 1.19 15.68 1.81
N HIS A 185 -0.06 15.73 1.38
CA HIS A 185 -0.89 16.95 1.40
C HIS A 185 -0.97 17.61 2.79
N ASP A 186 -0.99 16.84 3.86
CA ASP A 186 -1.05 17.32 5.24
C ASP A 186 0.26 17.18 6.02
N ALA A 187 1.41 17.07 5.32
CA ALA A 187 2.74 16.94 5.91
C ALA A 187 3.03 17.99 7.00
N GLY A 188 2.62 19.24 6.79
CA GLY A 188 2.80 20.30 7.79
C GLY A 188 2.08 20.10 9.13
N ARG A 189 1.26 19.04 9.28
CA ARG A 189 0.61 18.66 10.54
C ARG A 189 1.31 17.51 11.24
N LEU A 190 2.28 16.87 10.59
CA LEU A 190 3.01 15.73 11.13
C LEU A 190 4.17 16.21 12.02
N ALA A 191 4.43 15.48 13.10
CA ALA A 191 5.38 15.91 14.12
C ALA A 191 6.85 15.70 13.68
N HIS A 192 7.14 14.72 12.85
CA HIS A 192 8.49 14.25 12.59
C HIS A 192 8.87 14.28 11.10
N VAL A 193 8.32 15.23 10.35
CA VAL A 193 8.76 15.48 8.96
C VAL A 193 10.24 15.89 8.97
N PRO A 194 11.08 15.32 8.10
CA PRO A 194 12.49 15.70 8.02
C PRO A 194 12.68 17.20 7.82
N GLY A 195 13.56 17.81 8.62
CA GLY A 195 14.00 19.18 8.42
C GLY A 195 15.06 19.27 7.32
N ASP A 196 15.77 20.41 7.27
CA ASP A 196 16.80 20.66 6.26
C ASP A 196 18.15 20.00 6.57
N THR A 197 18.35 19.53 7.80
CA THR A 197 19.61 18.95 8.27
C THR A 197 19.40 17.79 9.22
N GLY A 198 20.44 16.95 9.37
CA GLY A 198 20.46 15.82 10.29
C GLY A 198 20.10 14.49 9.62
N PRO A 199 20.14 13.38 10.38
CA PRO A 199 20.03 12.04 9.83
C PRO A 199 18.73 11.78 9.05
N ASP A 200 17.62 12.39 9.44
CA ASP A 200 16.34 12.24 8.71
C ASP A 200 16.36 12.99 7.39
N ALA A 201 16.97 14.19 7.35
CA ALA A 201 17.15 14.94 6.12
C ALA A 201 18.07 14.21 5.13
N ASP A 202 19.17 13.62 5.62
CA ASP A 202 20.10 12.82 4.83
C ASP A 202 19.41 11.56 4.26
N LEU A 203 18.58 10.91 5.08
CA LEU A 203 17.79 9.77 4.64
C LEU A 203 16.76 10.19 3.58
N ALA A 204 16.00 11.26 3.81
CA ALA A 204 15.01 11.77 2.87
C ALA A 204 15.65 12.17 1.53
N ALA A 205 16.83 12.80 1.57
CA ALA A 205 17.61 13.09 0.36
C ALA A 205 17.98 11.80 -0.39
N THR A 206 18.43 10.78 0.33
CA THR A 206 18.76 9.46 -0.24
C THR A 206 17.53 8.77 -0.85
N LEU A 207 16.38 8.79 -0.16
CA LEU A 207 15.15 8.14 -0.63
C LEU A 207 14.53 8.89 -1.83
N ARG A 208 14.69 10.20 -1.92
CA ARG A 208 14.25 11.00 -3.07
C ARG A 208 15.00 10.64 -4.35
N GLU A 209 16.28 10.34 -4.25
CA GLU A 209 17.13 9.90 -5.36
C GLU A 209 17.08 8.38 -5.58
N ASN A 210 16.39 7.64 -4.71
CA ASN A 210 16.41 6.19 -4.73
C ASN A 210 15.71 5.63 -5.98
N MET A 211 16.45 4.80 -6.73
CA MET A 211 15.98 4.07 -7.90
C MET A 211 16.12 2.56 -7.72
N CYS A 212 16.20 2.08 -6.47
CA CYS A 212 16.26 0.66 -6.08
C CYS A 212 17.26 -0.14 -6.92
N ARG A 213 18.48 0.38 -7.06
CA ARG A 213 19.53 -0.26 -7.87
C ARG A 213 19.14 -0.46 -9.33
N HIS A 214 18.65 0.61 -9.96
CA HIS A 214 18.30 0.61 -11.38
C HIS A 214 19.49 0.20 -12.24
N HIS A 215 19.27 -0.72 -13.18
CA HIS A 215 20.28 -1.36 -14.03
C HIS A 215 21.35 -2.18 -13.29
N GLU A 216 21.16 -2.53 -12.01
CA GLU A 216 22.09 -3.32 -11.22
C GLU A 216 21.49 -4.71 -10.83
N PRO A 217 21.23 -5.63 -11.77
CA PRO A 217 20.67 -6.96 -11.45
C PRO A 217 21.62 -7.81 -10.59
N THR A 218 22.89 -7.45 -10.53
CA THR A 218 23.91 -8.14 -9.72
C THR A 218 24.11 -7.54 -8.34
N ALA A 219 23.35 -6.50 -7.96
CA ALA A 219 23.44 -5.92 -6.62
C ALA A 219 23.21 -6.98 -5.54
N LEU A 220 23.95 -6.88 -4.45
CA LEU A 220 23.80 -7.75 -3.27
C LEU A 220 22.98 -7.10 -2.16
N GLU A 221 22.80 -5.79 -2.19
CA GLU A 221 22.01 -5.03 -1.24
C GLU A 221 21.20 -3.95 -1.96
N VAL A 222 20.00 -3.67 -1.43
CA VAL A 222 19.14 -2.57 -1.87
C VAL A 222 18.57 -1.87 -0.64
N LEU A 223 18.43 -0.54 -0.73
CA LEU A 223 17.66 0.30 0.19
C LEU A 223 16.33 0.65 -0.48
N GLU A 224 15.26 0.56 0.26
CA GLU A 224 13.93 1.05 -0.11
C GLU A 224 13.27 1.73 1.09
N GLY A 225 12.36 2.67 0.88
CA GLY A 225 11.69 3.31 2.00
C GLY A 225 10.93 4.58 1.63
N ILE A 226 10.23 5.13 2.63
CA ILE A 226 9.44 6.35 2.52
C ILE A 226 9.65 7.17 3.80
N SER A 227 10.10 8.41 3.66
CA SER A 227 10.26 9.34 4.78
C SER A 227 8.93 9.75 5.38
N VAL A 228 8.93 10.23 6.62
CA VAL A 228 7.74 10.84 7.22
C VAL A 228 7.31 12.06 6.40
N GLY A 229 6.04 12.16 6.07
CA GLY A 229 5.50 13.26 5.26
C GLY A 229 5.75 13.15 3.76
N SER A 230 6.30 12.02 3.32
CA SER A 230 6.47 11.68 1.89
C SER A 230 5.61 10.50 1.48
N GLY A 231 5.48 10.30 0.19
CA GLY A 231 4.79 9.15 -0.40
C GLY A 231 5.46 8.69 -1.68
N ASP A 232 5.06 7.50 -2.12
CA ASP A 232 5.43 6.93 -3.40
C ASP A 232 4.21 6.79 -4.30
N ASP A 233 4.36 6.91 -5.60
CA ASP A 233 3.28 6.71 -6.56
C ASP A 233 3.72 5.91 -7.78
N TYR A 234 2.83 5.03 -8.24
CA TYR A 234 3.00 4.26 -9.46
C TYR A 234 1.93 4.64 -10.48
N LYS A 235 2.38 5.28 -11.56
CA LYS A 235 1.51 5.79 -12.61
C LYS A 235 0.78 4.65 -13.32
N PHE A 236 -0.48 4.87 -13.68
CA PHE A 236 -1.32 3.88 -14.39
C PHE A 236 -0.78 3.42 -15.75
N THR A 237 0.26 4.07 -16.25
CA THR A 237 0.90 3.72 -17.54
C THR A 237 2.08 2.76 -17.39
N VAL A 238 2.51 2.43 -16.17
CA VAL A 238 3.62 1.48 -15.96
C VAL A 238 3.15 0.02 -16.00
N ASP A 239 4.11 -0.89 -16.09
CA ASP A 239 3.86 -2.32 -16.20
C ASP A 239 3.07 -2.85 -14.97
N PHE A 240 2.14 -3.77 -15.23
CA PHE A 240 1.30 -4.44 -14.23
C PHE A 240 0.38 -3.53 -13.39
N GLN A 241 0.36 -2.22 -13.63
CA GLN A 241 -0.47 -1.27 -12.88
C GLN A 241 -1.93 -1.29 -13.39
N TRP A 242 -2.56 -2.48 -13.35
CA TRP A 242 -3.90 -2.69 -13.89
C TRP A 242 -4.60 -3.94 -13.33
N LEU A 243 -5.91 -3.97 -13.47
CA LEU A 243 -6.75 -5.16 -13.32
C LEU A 243 -7.34 -5.56 -14.67
N ASP A 244 -7.36 -6.86 -14.97
CA ASP A 244 -8.05 -7.41 -16.14
C ASP A 244 -9.57 -7.46 -15.87
N ILE A 245 -10.31 -6.57 -16.51
CA ILE A 245 -11.76 -6.49 -16.39
C ILE A 245 -12.53 -7.14 -17.54
N THR A 246 -11.84 -7.86 -18.45
CA THR A 246 -12.42 -8.48 -19.64
C THR A 246 -13.65 -9.32 -19.32
N ARG A 247 -13.64 -10.01 -18.18
CA ARG A 247 -14.70 -10.93 -17.73
C ARG A 247 -15.51 -10.39 -16.55
N VAL A 248 -15.39 -9.11 -16.26
CA VAL A 248 -16.17 -8.48 -15.17
C VAL A 248 -17.53 -8.08 -15.73
N PRO A 249 -18.64 -8.63 -15.21
CA PRO A 249 -19.99 -8.29 -15.68
C PRO A 249 -20.33 -6.82 -15.49
N THR A 250 -21.35 -6.35 -16.21
CA THR A 250 -21.97 -5.05 -15.91
C THR A 250 -22.45 -5.03 -14.46
N GLY A 251 -22.05 -4.00 -13.71
CA GLY A 251 -22.37 -3.90 -12.28
C GLY A 251 -21.67 -2.73 -11.59
N THR A 252 -21.84 -2.70 -10.28
CA THR A 252 -21.14 -1.75 -9.39
C THR A 252 -20.16 -2.52 -8.51
N TYR A 253 -18.96 -1.96 -8.38
CA TYR A 253 -17.82 -2.59 -7.72
C TYR A 253 -17.08 -1.56 -6.88
N ASP A 254 -16.32 -2.03 -5.90
CA ASP A 254 -15.29 -1.25 -5.23
C ASP A 254 -13.92 -1.69 -5.81
N LEU A 255 -13.19 -0.77 -6.39
CA LEU A 255 -11.76 -0.92 -6.67
C LEU A 255 -11.03 -0.59 -5.38
N VAL A 256 -10.33 -1.56 -4.82
CA VAL A 256 -9.66 -1.46 -3.52
C VAL A 256 -8.16 -1.55 -3.73
N ASN A 257 -7.42 -0.68 -3.07
CA ASN A 257 -5.99 -0.78 -2.91
C ASN A 257 -5.63 -0.90 -1.43
N THR A 258 -4.66 -1.76 -1.10
CA THR A 258 -4.23 -2.02 0.27
C THR A 258 -2.73 -2.14 0.34
N VAL A 259 -2.07 -1.21 1.04
CA VAL A 259 -0.64 -1.29 1.35
C VAL A 259 -0.40 -2.20 2.55
N ASN A 260 0.72 -2.91 2.57
CA ASN A 260 1.13 -3.81 3.67
C ASN A 260 0.01 -4.76 4.13
N ALA A 261 -0.76 -5.30 3.17
CA ALA A 261 -1.92 -6.15 3.44
C ALA A 261 -1.57 -7.39 4.29
N ASP A 262 -0.40 -7.98 4.08
CA ASP A 262 0.11 -9.15 4.79
C ASP A 262 0.74 -8.80 6.14
N ARG A 263 0.81 -7.50 6.49
CA ARG A 263 1.39 -6.97 7.73
C ARG A 263 2.82 -7.46 7.98
N THR A 264 3.59 -7.60 6.93
CA THR A 264 5.01 -7.98 7.01
C THR A 264 5.87 -6.84 7.54
N LEU A 265 5.47 -5.59 7.33
CA LEU A 265 6.12 -4.40 7.84
C LEU A 265 5.46 -3.94 9.14
N LEU A 266 6.28 -3.53 10.10
CA LEU A 266 5.80 -2.98 11.36
C LEU A 266 5.47 -1.49 11.17
N GLU A 267 4.26 -1.12 11.58
CA GLU A 267 3.76 0.25 11.56
C GLU A 267 2.83 0.51 12.75
N THR A 268 2.49 1.77 13.01
CA THR A 268 1.66 2.15 14.15
C THR A 268 0.18 1.86 13.95
N ASN A 269 -0.31 1.93 12.71
CA ASN A 269 -1.74 1.85 12.43
C ASN A 269 -2.01 1.15 11.09
N TYR A 270 -2.64 -0.02 11.14
CA TYR A 270 -3.03 -0.80 9.96
C TYR A 270 -4.46 -0.52 9.47
N ARG A 271 -5.17 0.48 10.04
CA ARG A 271 -6.58 0.72 9.72
C ARG A 271 -6.77 1.60 8.50
N ASN A 272 -5.79 2.44 8.18
CA ASN A 272 -5.75 3.35 7.03
C ASN A 272 -4.99 2.77 5.83
N ASN A 273 -4.56 1.50 5.92
CA ASN A 273 -3.83 0.81 4.86
C ASN A 273 -4.68 0.50 3.62
N SER A 274 -5.98 0.64 3.70
CA SER A 274 -6.86 0.37 2.56
C SER A 274 -7.65 1.61 2.18
N SER A 275 -7.77 1.84 0.89
CA SER A 275 -8.68 2.82 0.32
C SER A 275 -9.43 2.24 -0.87
N ALA A 276 -10.64 2.71 -1.11
CA ALA A 276 -11.48 2.21 -2.19
C ALA A 276 -12.09 3.33 -3.03
N VAL A 277 -12.42 2.99 -4.27
CA VAL A 277 -13.27 3.80 -5.15
C VAL A 277 -14.44 2.95 -5.63
N ALA A 278 -15.67 3.38 -5.32
CA ALA A 278 -16.85 2.79 -5.92
C ALA A 278 -16.93 3.18 -7.40
N MET A 279 -17.17 2.21 -8.27
CA MET A 279 -17.28 2.43 -9.69
C MET A 279 -18.38 1.59 -10.31
N SER A 280 -18.91 2.05 -11.45
CA SER A 280 -19.77 1.25 -12.32
C SER A 280 -19.00 0.81 -13.57
N ILE A 281 -19.24 -0.43 -13.98
CA ILE A 281 -18.77 -0.99 -15.25
C ILE A 281 -20.00 -1.36 -16.07
N SER A 282 -20.10 -0.93 -17.31
CA SER A 282 -21.17 -1.33 -18.23
C SER A 282 -20.62 -1.68 -19.61
N TRP A 283 -21.14 -2.75 -20.20
CA TRP A 283 -20.78 -3.23 -21.53
C TRP A 283 -21.88 -2.88 -22.52
N PRO A 284 -21.73 -1.81 -23.33
CA PRO A 284 -22.81 -1.33 -24.21
C PRO A 284 -23.16 -2.30 -25.33
N GLN A 285 -22.23 -3.18 -25.75
CA GLN A 285 -22.45 -4.20 -26.78
C GLN A 285 -22.27 -5.64 -26.25
N GLY A 286 -22.41 -5.83 -24.93
CA GLY A 286 -22.12 -7.11 -24.30
C GLY A 286 -20.63 -7.34 -24.04
N MET A 287 -20.34 -8.29 -23.15
CA MET A 287 -18.97 -8.74 -22.88
C MET A 287 -18.41 -9.53 -24.06
N PRO A 288 -17.07 -9.53 -24.26
CA PRO A 288 -16.48 -10.37 -25.30
C PRO A 288 -16.72 -11.86 -25.02
N GLU A 289 -16.95 -12.63 -26.09
CA GLU A 289 -17.00 -14.09 -26.01
C GLU A 289 -15.62 -14.68 -25.64
N PRO A 290 -15.56 -15.88 -25.01
CA PRO A 290 -14.29 -16.54 -24.73
C PRO A 290 -13.41 -16.67 -25.99
N GLY A 291 -12.21 -16.08 -25.94
CA GLY A 291 -11.25 -16.07 -27.07
C GLY A 291 -11.61 -15.11 -28.21
N GLY A 292 -12.76 -14.44 -28.13
CA GLY A 292 -13.19 -13.43 -29.10
C GLY A 292 -12.47 -12.09 -28.96
N THR A 293 -12.79 -11.15 -29.82
CA THR A 293 -12.40 -9.75 -29.71
C THR A 293 -13.40 -8.98 -28.84
N VAL A 294 -13.01 -7.83 -28.35
CA VAL A 294 -13.87 -6.95 -27.55
C VAL A 294 -14.85 -6.22 -28.50
N PRO A 295 -16.17 -6.42 -28.36
CA PRO A 295 -17.13 -5.76 -29.27
C PRO A 295 -17.10 -4.23 -29.14
N ALA A 296 -17.06 -3.74 -27.91
CA ALA A 296 -16.87 -2.33 -27.55
C ALA A 296 -16.21 -2.23 -26.20
N ALA A 297 -15.40 -1.20 -25.95
CA ALA A 297 -14.84 -0.94 -24.62
C ALA A 297 -15.96 -0.75 -23.60
N PRO A 298 -15.82 -1.26 -22.38
CA PRO A 298 -16.76 -0.96 -21.31
C PRO A 298 -16.70 0.52 -20.94
N ILE A 299 -17.84 1.04 -20.52
CA ILE A 299 -17.93 2.37 -19.91
C ILE A 299 -17.72 2.19 -18.42
N VAL A 300 -16.66 2.80 -17.90
CA VAL A 300 -16.36 2.85 -16.46
C VAL A 300 -16.61 4.25 -15.94
N ARG A 301 -17.24 4.37 -14.79
CA ARG A 301 -17.47 5.65 -14.11
C ARG A 301 -17.13 5.50 -12.64
N LEU A 302 -16.34 6.42 -12.11
CA LEU A 302 -16.12 6.55 -10.68
C LEU A 302 -17.37 7.18 -10.05
N LEU A 303 -17.82 6.63 -8.95
CA LEU A 303 -19.05 7.03 -8.27
C LEU A 303 -18.78 7.72 -6.94
N ARG A 304 -17.84 7.19 -6.16
CA ARG A 304 -17.47 7.68 -4.84
C ARG A 304 -16.07 7.22 -4.47
N SER A 305 -15.28 8.08 -3.83
CA SER A 305 -14.02 7.75 -3.19
C SER A 305 -14.22 7.51 -1.69
N CYS A 306 -13.50 6.55 -1.13
CA CYS A 306 -13.60 6.12 0.26
C CYS A 306 -12.19 5.96 0.85
N PRO A 307 -11.52 7.10 1.16
CA PRO A 307 -10.19 7.10 1.75
C PRO A 307 -10.19 6.38 3.11
N GLY A 308 -9.15 5.60 3.38
CA GLY A 308 -8.98 4.88 4.64
C GLY A 308 -9.99 3.75 4.86
N GLN A 309 -10.73 3.33 3.83
CA GLN A 309 -11.76 2.31 3.94
C GLN A 309 -11.60 1.25 2.84
N PRO A 310 -11.65 -0.06 3.19
CA PRO A 310 -11.56 -1.14 2.20
C PRO A 310 -12.84 -1.31 1.38
N ARG A 311 -13.89 -0.53 1.67
CA ARG A 311 -15.20 -0.60 0.99
C ARG A 311 -15.87 0.77 0.96
N CYS A 312 -16.57 1.00 -0.13
CA CYS A 312 -17.50 2.12 -0.27
C CYS A 312 -18.95 1.67 0.04
N ALA A 313 -19.20 1.31 1.25
CA ALA A 313 -20.52 0.79 1.68
C ALA A 313 -21.68 1.76 1.41
#